data_edb58aa87ff2698c64237ca17e11595f
#
_entry.id   edb58aa87ff2698c64237ca17e11595f
#
_cell.length_a   1.000
_cell.length_b   1.000
_cell.length_c   1.000
_cell.angle_alpha   90.00
_cell.angle_beta   90.00
_cell.angle_gamma   90.00
#
_symmetry.space_group_name_H-M   'P 1'
#
loop_
_entity.id
_entity.type
_entity.pdbx_description
1 polymer ?
#
loop_
_entity_poly.entity_id
_entity_poly.type
_entity_poly.pdbx_seq_one_letter_code
_entity_poly.pdbx_strand_id
1 'polypeptide(L)'
;MLIAGDGRVVVAGRSADVPAPAGAEALDFGDAAILPGLVNTHAHLELTALRGLVRDLRFPAWVAKVRRLKDALTPADFRASARWGVLEGFAAGITATGDTGSSGAAAAALAALGARGVAYQEVFGPDPAQAEEALRGLEVAVEALLPLAPERVRIGVSPHAPYSVSEPLLRSATGLARRRGWPLAMHLAESPEEDRLVRHGDGPFAEALRRRGIAVTARSCSPVAWAARAGFLGPDALAIHCVTAEGDDAVTLARHATAVAYCPWSNAVLRNGRADLALLRRLGITIGAGTDSVAAGGGLDLFREIRLAALACPLTPREMLRLATAGAAAALGLAGAGVLEPGAWGDVCVVGFGRGALAAAADPEEAVALGAGPADVAFTAVAGRPVWRDGGWPGVDAAAERAALEAAAARSRAAA
;
A
#
# COMPACT_ATOMS: atom_id res chain seq x y z
N MET A 1 26.82 -5.00 -7.42
CA MET A 1 26.17 -3.67 -7.55
C MET A 1 26.96 -2.66 -6.73
N LEU A 2 27.09 -1.42 -7.23
CA LEU A 2 27.69 -0.29 -6.52
C LEU A 2 26.64 0.81 -6.33
N ILE A 3 26.52 1.32 -5.10
CA ILE A 3 25.64 2.46 -4.75
C ILE A 3 26.56 3.59 -4.32
N ALA A 4 26.33 4.79 -4.84
CA ALA A 4 27.07 6.00 -4.48
C ALA A 4 26.64 6.57 -3.13
N GLY A 5 27.41 7.51 -2.59
CA GLY A 5 27.12 8.16 -1.30
C GLY A 5 25.84 8.99 -1.26
N ASP A 6 25.29 9.36 -2.43
CA ASP A 6 23.97 9.99 -2.57
C ASP A 6 22.79 8.99 -2.56
N GLY A 7 23.10 7.69 -2.44
CA GLY A 7 22.12 6.62 -2.39
C GLY A 7 21.61 6.14 -3.76
N ARG A 8 22.28 6.49 -4.85
CA ARG A 8 21.91 6.04 -6.20
C ARG A 8 22.78 4.90 -6.69
N VAL A 9 22.17 4.03 -7.49
CA VAL A 9 22.88 2.95 -8.17
C VAL A 9 23.82 3.54 -9.23
N VAL A 10 25.09 3.19 -9.13
CA VAL A 10 26.10 3.53 -10.14
C VAL A 10 26.15 2.47 -11.22
N VAL A 11 26.19 1.20 -10.79
CA VAL A 11 26.21 0.04 -11.71
C VAL A 11 25.66 -1.20 -11.00
N ALA A 12 24.92 -2.01 -11.72
CA ALA A 12 24.51 -3.36 -11.33
C ALA A 12 25.00 -4.36 -12.38
N GLY A 13 25.57 -5.50 -11.94
CA GLY A 13 26.11 -6.50 -12.85
C GLY A 13 26.83 -7.59 -12.07
N ARG A 14 27.60 -8.41 -12.79
CA ARG A 14 28.44 -9.47 -12.21
C ARG A 14 29.51 -8.83 -11.29
N SER A 15 29.83 -9.49 -10.19
CA SER A 15 30.81 -8.98 -9.22
C SER A 15 32.16 -8.60 -9.86
N ALA A 16 32.62 -9.39 -10.84
CA ALA A 16 33.86 -9.13 -11.57
C ALA A 16 33.82 -7.85 -12.43
N ASP A 17 32.63 -7.41 -12.83
CA ASP A 17 32.43 -6.25 -13.72
C ASP A 17 32.07 -4.96 -12.95
N VAL A 18 31.91 -5.08 -11.63
CA VAL A 18 31.53 -3.94 -10.77
C VAL A 18 32.80 -3.39 -10.11
N PRO A 19 33.15 -2.12 -10.33
CA PRO A 19 34.32 -1.51 -9.69
C PRO A 19 34.14 -1.47 -8.18
N ALA A 20 35.22 -1.70 -7.43
CA ALA A 20 35.30 -1.56 -5.99
C ALA A 20 36.19 -0.35 -5.66
N PRO A 21 35.64 0.89 -5.55
CA PRO A 21 36.42 2.08 -5.24
C PRO A 21 37.08 1.96 -3.86
N ALA A 22 38.23 2.58 -3.69
CA ALA A 22 38.90 2.63 -2.39
C ALA A 22 37.97 3.29 -1.35
N GLY A 23 37.81 2.61 -0.20
CA GLY A 23 36.97 3.07 0.90
C GLY A 23 35.48 2.69 0.75
N ALA A 24 35.07 1.98 -0.31
CA ALA A 24 33.72 1.40 -0.39
C ALA A 24 33.55 0.27 0.64
N GLU A 25 32.44 0.28 1.38
CA GLU A 25 32.03 -0.86 2.21
C GLU A 25 31.55 -1.97 1.27
N ALA A 26 32.12 -3.17 1.39
CA ALA A 26 31.68 -4.35 0.65
C ALA A 26 30.84 -5.25 1.55
N LEU A 27 29.65 -5.60 1.07
CA LEU A 27 28.75 -6.57 1.72
C LEU A 27 28.65 -7.81 0.84
N ASP A 28 29.03 -8.97 1.39
CA ASP A 28 28.86 -10.27 0.77
C ASP A 28 27.73 -11.04 1.45
N PHE A 29 26.71 -11.40 0.69
CA PHE A 29 25.54 -12.14 1.20
C PHE A 29 25.62 -13.65 0.87
N GLY A 30 26.74 -14.11 0.28
CA GLY A 30 26.89 -15.50 -0.15
C GLY A 30 25.87 -15.89 -1.24
N ASP A 31 25.25 -17.05 -1.08
CA ASP A 31 24.23 -17.53 -1.99
C ASP A 31 22.90 -16.79 -1.74
N ALA A 32 22.63 -15.75 -2.52
CA ALA A 32 21.51 -14.85 -2.35
C ALA A 32 21.12 -14.15 -3.67
N ALA A 33 19.87 -13.74 -3.76
CA ALA A 33 19.36 -12.86 -4.81
C ALA A 33 19.30 -11.41 -4.33
N ILE A 34 19.85 -10.49 -5.10
CA ILE A 34 19.68 -9.04 -4.90
C ILE A 34 18.56 -8.56 -5.82
N LEU A 35 17.49 -8.04 -5.21
CA LEU A 35 16.33 -7.50 -5.91
C LEU A 35 16.24 -5.98 -5.66
N PRO A 36 15.52 -5.25 -6.52
CA PRO A 36 15.02 -3.94 -6.14
C PRO A 36 14.26 -4.04 -4.82
N GLY A 37 14.37 -3.04 -3.98
CA GLY A 37 13.53 -2.96 -2.78
C GLY A 37 12.05 -3.12 -3.15
N LEU A 38 11.34 -3.94 -2.40
CA LEU A 38 9.92 -4.19 -2.65
C LEU A 38 9.10 -2.93 -2.41
N VAL A 39 8.07 -2.75 -3.22
CA VAL A 39 7.16 -1.60 -3.18
C VAL A 39 5.76 -2.10 -2.90
N ASN A 40 5.19 -1.71 -1.76
CA ASN A 40 3.83 -2.03 -1.36
C ASN A 40 2.88 -0.92 -1.82
N THR A 41 2.00 -1.20 -2.78
CA THR A 41 1.14 -0.16 -3.34
C THR A 41 0.01 0.30 -2.43
N HIS A 42 -0.35 -0.52 -1.43
CA HIS A 42 -1.42 -0.18 -0.49
C HIS A 42 -1.25 -0.87 0.86
N ALA A 43 -1.29 -0.08 1.91
CA ALA A 43 -1.33 -0.52 3.30
C ALA A 43 -2.09 0.48 4.18
N HIS A 44 -2.39 0.07 5.42
CA HIS A 44 -2.87 0.91 6.51
C HIS A 44 -1.95 0.74 7.71
N LEU A 45 -0.77 1.36 7.68
CA LEU A 45 0.26 1.19 8.70
C LEU A 45 -0.20 1.63 10.09
N GLU A 46 -1.07 2.64 10.16
CA GLU A 46 -1.64 3.13 11.42
C GLU A 46 -2.55 2.09 12.13
N LEU A 47 -2.95 1.00 11.44
CA LEU A 47 -3.81 -0.05 11.97
C LEU A 47 -3.05 -1.32 12.40
N THR A 48 -1.72 -1.29 12.48
CA THR A 48 -0.90 -2.47 12.79
C THR A 48 -1.25 -3.07 14.16
N ALA A 49 -1.64 -2.26 15.13
CA ALA A 49 -2.08 -2.73 16.45
C ALA A 49 -3.40 -3.53 16.42
N LEU A 50 -4.16 -3.47 15.32
CA LEU A 50 -5.43 -4.20 15.19
C LEU A 50 -5.26 -5.63 14.67
N ARG A 51 -4.03 -6.09 14.47
CA ARG A 51 -3.71 -7.45 13.98
C ARG A 51 -4.43 -8.52 14.78
N GLY A 52 -5.19 -9.35 14.08
CA GLY A 52 -5.89 -10.50 14.66
C GLY A 52 -7.13 -10.19 15.50
N LEU A 53 -7.53 -8.91 15.62
CA LEU A 53 -8.70 -8.52 16.41
C LEU A 53 -10.01 -8.54 15.63
N VAL A 54 -9.95 -8.55 14.30
CA VAL A 54 -11.13 -8.52 13.42
C VAL A 54 -11.10 -9.73 12.51
N ARG A 55 -11.89 -10.75 12.84
CA ARG A 55 -11.93 -12.02 12.10
C ARG A 55 -13.38 -12.42 11.80
N ASP A 56 -13.55 -13.28 10.81
CA ASP A 56 -14.80 -13.99 10.46
C ASP A 56 -16.01 -13.08 10.21
N LEU A 57 -15.78 -11.83 9.81
CA LEU A 57 -16.83 -10.87 9.49
C LEU A 57 -16.92 -10.65 7.97
N ARG A 58 -18.15 -10.45 7.50
CA ARG A 58 -18.37 -9.90 6.16
C ARG A 58 -17.93 -8.43 6.13
N PHE A 59 -17.52 -7.95 4.97
CA PHE A 59 -16.89 -6.65 4.79
C PHE A 59 -17.58 -5.47 5.49
N PRO A 60 -18.91 -5.24 5.38
CA PRO A 60 -19.55 -4.11 6.09
C PRO A 60 -19.46 -4.21 7.61
N ALA A 61 -19.54 -5.41 8.18
CA ALA A 61 -19.40 -5.64 9.62
C ALA A 61 -17.94 -5.50 10.05
N TRP A 62 -16.99 -5.93 9.21
CA TRP A 62 -15.56 -5.75 9.41
C TRP A 62 -15.21 -4.24 9.46
N VAL A 63 -15.66 -3.44 8.48
CA VAL A 63 -15.47 -1.98 8.46
C VAL A 63 -16.02 -1.33 9.74
N ALA A 64 -17.22 -1.71 10.16
CA ALA A 64 -17.83 -1.16 11.37
C ALA A 64 -17.02 -1.52 12.63
N LYS A 65 -16.48 -2.74 12.71
CA LYS A 65 -15.63 -3.16 13.83
C LYS A 65 -14.28 -2.45 13.82
N VAL A 66 -13.60 -2.36 12.67
CA VAL A 66 -12.33 -1.62 12.55
C VAL A 66 -12.51 -0.18 12.99
N ARG A 67 -13.57 0.50 12.52
CA ARG A 67 -13.88 1.87 12.95
C ARG A 67 -14.00 1.99 14.48
N ARG A 68 -14.79 1.11 15.12
CA ARG A 68 -14.94 1.13 16.57
C ARG A 68 -13.61 0.93 17.31
N LEU A 69 -12.76 0.01 16.84
CA LEU A 69 -11.46 -0.24 17.42
C LEU A 69 -10.51 0.94 17.22
N LYS A 70 -10.58 1.59 16.04
CA LYS A 70 -9.80 2.78 15.70
C LYS A 70 -10.18 3.96 16.61
N ASP A 71 -11.47 4.12 16.91
CA ASP A 71 -11.99 5.19 17.80
C ASP A 71 -11.46 5.06 19.25
N ALA A 72 -10.96 3.88 19.65
CA ALA A 72 -10.35 3.65 20.96
C ALA A 72 -8.83 3.95 21.00
N LEU A 73 -8.21 4.20 19.88
CA LEU A 73 -6.78 4.47 19.77
C LEU A 73 -6.47 5.96 20.00
N THR A 74 -5.37 6.21 20.69
CA THR A 74 -4.83 7.56 20.88
C THR A 74 -3.88 7.93 19.72
N PRO A 75 -3.53 9.22 19.54
CA PRO A 75 -2.50 9.60 18.57
C PRO A 75 -1.14 8.91 18.80
N ALA A 76 -0.79 8.58 20.04
CA ALA A 76 0.42 7.82 20.36
C ALA A 76 0.34 6.36 19.84
N ASP A 77 -0.84 5.74 19.92
CA ASP A 77 -1.08 4.39 19.43
C ASP A 77 -1.01 4.30 17.91
N PHE A 78 -1.56 5.29 17.20
CA PHE A 78 -1.40 5.37 15.75
C PHE A 78 0.07 5.52 15.34
N ARG A 79 0.83 6.33 16.07
CA ARG A 79 2.29 6.47 15.82
C ARG A 79 3.02 5.15 16.07
N ALA A 80 2.76 4.47 17.18
CA ALA A 80 3.37 3.18 17.49
C ALA A 80 3.02 2.12 16.44
N SER A 81 1.75 2.06 16.02
CA SER A 81 1.27 1.17 14.96
C SER A 81 1.98 1.44 13.64
N ALA A 82 2.01 2.69 13.19
CA ALA A 82 2.61 3.06 11.91
C ALA A 82 4.13 2.80 11.90
N ARG A 83 4.83 3.13 12.98
CA ARG A 83 6.27 2.87 13.10
C ARG A 83 6.57 1.38 13.04
N TRP A 84 5.83 0.55 13.79
CA TRP A 84 6.02 -0.90 13.72
C TRP A 84 5.69 -1.46 12.35
N GLY A 85 4.65 -0.96 11.68
CA GLY A 85 4.32 -1.35 10.30
C GLY A 85 5.46 -1.06 9.32
N VAL A 86 6.12 0.09 9.42
CA VAL A 86 7.32 0.40 8.61
C VAL A 86 8.46 -0.56 8.93
N LEU A 87 8.74 -0.81 10.21
CA LEU A 87 9.80 -1.73 10.65
C LEU A 87 9.55 -3.17 10.16
N GLU A 88 8.31 -3.66 10.28
CA GLU A 88 7.90 -4.95 9.73
C GLU A 88 8.08 -4.99 8.20
N GLY A 89 7.70 -3.92 7.51
CA GLY A 89 7.95 -3.78 6.07
C GLY A 89 9.42 -3.92 5.72
N PHE A 90 10.32 -3.26 6.44
CA PHE A 90 11.77 -3.40 6.23
C PHE A 90 12.25 -4.83 6.40
N ALA A 91 11.79 -5.52 7.45
CA ALA A 91 12.11 -6.93 7.68
C ALA A 91 11.54 -7.86 6.59
N ALA A 92 10.51 -7.41 5.87
CA ALA A 92 9.92 -8.11 4.73
C ALA A 92 10.47 -7.65 3.36
N GLY A 93 11.53 -6.83 3.32
CA GLY A 93 12.14 -6.33 2.08
C GLY A 93 11.44 -5.13 1.45
N ILE A 94 10.40 -4.57 2.10
CA ILE A 94 9.63 -3.43 1.60
C ILE A 94 10.38 -2.14 1.90
N THR A 95 10.75 -1.39 0.86
CA THR A 95 11.47 -0.11 0.97
C THR A 95 10.57 1.10 0.75
N ALA A 96 9.44 0.87 0.05
CA ALA A 96 8.48 1.92 -0.26
C ALA A 96 7.05 1.43 -0.05
N THR A 97 6.17 2.34 0.46
CA THR A 97 4.77 2.01 0.75
C THR A 97 3.85 3.14 0.30
N GLY A 98 2.78 2.79 -0.40
CA GLY A 98 1.57 3.60 -0.53
C GLY A 98 0.67 3.32 0.66
N ASP A 99 0.51 4.27 1.54
CA ASP A 99 -0.30 4.11 2.77
C ASP A 99 -1.53 5.01 2.71
N THR A 100 -2.68 4.49 3.08
CA THR A 100 -3.88 5.28 3.30
C THR A 100 -4.21 5.31 4.79
N GLY A 101 -4.35 6.51 5.34
CA GLY A 101 -4.62 6.68 6.75
C GLY A 101 -5.13 8.07 7.08
N SER A 102 -5.82 8.22 8.22
CA SER A 102 -6.44 9.48 8.60
C SER A 102 -5.73 10.23 9.72
N SER A 103 -4.76 9.57 10.40
CA SER A 103 -4.07 10.16 11.56
C SER A 103 -2.80 10.95 11.20
N GLY A 104 -2.29 10.80 9.95
CA GLY A 104 -0.99 11.30 9.54
C GLY A 104 0.20 10.54 10.12
N ALA A 105 -0.02 9.52 10.94
CA ALA A 105 1.03 8.77 11.62
C ALA A 105 1.94 8.02 10.63
N ALA A 106 1.41 7.54 9.51
CA ALA A 106 2.18 6.85 8.49
C ALA A 106 3.20 7.79 7.82
N ALA A 107 2.81 9.01 7.46
CA ALA A 107 3.72 10.01 6.90
C ALA A 107 4.91 10.28 7.84
N ALA A 108 4.62 10.49 9.13
CA ALA A 108 5.65 10.72 10.14
C ALA A 108 6.55 9.50 10.34
N ALA A 109 5.98 8.28 10.33
CA ALA A 109 6.75 7.04 10.49
C ALA A 109 7.67 6.77 9.30
N LEU A 110 7.16 6.89 8.05
CA LEU A 110 7.96 6.75 6.83
C LEU A 110 9.14 7.73 6.83
N ALA A 111 8.88 9.01 7.16
CA ALA A 111 9.90 10.04 7.23
C ALA A 111 10.96 9.74 8.30
N ALA A 112 10.53 9.45 9.52
CA ALA A 112 11.44 9.26 10.67
C ALA A 112 12.32 8.01 10.54
N LEU A 113 11.80 6.94 9.93
CA LEU A 113 12.54 5.69 9.74
C LEU A 113 13.30 5.62 8.41
N GLY A 114 13.18 6.66 7.58
CA GLY A 114 13.91 6.76 6.33
C GLY A 114 13.36 5.90 5.21
N ALA A 115 12.10 5.46 5.29
CA ALA A 115 11.40 4.76 4.21
C ALA A 115 11.08 5.71 3.04
N ARG A 116 10.74 5.12 1.90
CA ARG A 116 10.15 5.81 0.75
C ARG A 116 8.66 5.58 0.69
N GLY A 117 7.89 6.45 0.04
CA GLY A 117 6.48 6.15 -0.23
C GLY A 117 5.59 7.33 -0.52
N VAL A 118 4.30 7.05 -0.52
CA VAL A 118 3.23 8.03 -0.61
C VAL A 118 2.29 7.81 0.57
N ALA A 119 2.15 8.81 1.44
CA ALA A 119 1.15 8.79 2.50
C ALA A 119 -0.08 9.57 2.03
N TYR A 120 -1.16 8.85 1.76
CA TYR A 120 -2.43 9.43 1.34
C TYR A 120 -3.28 9.75 2.57
N GLN A 121 -3.48 11.04 2.84
CA GLN A 121 -4.37 11.49 3.92
C GLN A 121 -5.82 11.19 3.55
N GLU A 122 -6.47 10.35 4.33
CA GLU A 122 -7.88 9.99 4.12
C GLU A 122 -8.81 11.12 4.52
N VAL A 123 -9.91 11.26 3.75
CA VAL A 123 -11.05 12.08 4.11
C VAL A 123 -12.34 11.26 4.02
N PHE A 124 -13.20 11.48 5.02
CA PHE A 124 -14.52 10.88 5.17
C PHE A 124 -15.57 11.99 5.19
N GLY A 125 -16.76 11.72 4.68
CA GLY A 125 -17.88 12.64 4.67
C GLY A 125 -18.98 12.15 3.71
N PRO A 126 -19.77 11.13 4.13
CA PRO A 126 -20.86 10.61 3.30
C PRO A 126 -22.06 11.56 3.24
N ASP A 127 -22.20 12.50 4.17
CA ASP A 127 -23.23 13.53 4.16
C ASP A 127 -22.78 14.71 3.28
N PRO A 128 -23.48 15.01 2.17
CA PRO A 128 -23.16 16.16 1.32
C PRO A 128 -23.13 17.51 2.06
N ALA A 129 -23.93 17.66 3.12
CA ALA A 129 -23.98 18.90 3.93
C ALA A 129 -22.66 19.17 4.67
N GLN A 130 -21.88 18.14 4.93
CA GLN A 130 -20.58 18.24 5.63
C GLN A 130 -19.38 18.34 4.67
N ALA A 131 -19.59 18.36 3.35
CA ALA A 131 -18.53 18.28 2.36
C ALA A 131 -17.49 19.42 2.47
N GLU A 132 -17.94 20.65 2.71
CA GLU A 132 -17.03 21.81 2.83
C GLU A 132 -16.18 21.75 4.11
N GLU A 133 -16.77 21.34 5.23
CA GLU A 133 -16.05 21.18 6.49
C GLU A 133 -15.02 20.07 6.40
N ALA A 134 -15.41 18.92 5.84
CA ALA A 134 -14.50 17.80 5.61
C ALA A 134 -13.33 18.17 4.67
N LEU A 135 -13.61 18.96 3.61
CA LEU A 135 -12.57 19.46 2.70
C LEU A 135 -11.59 20.41 3.40
N ARG A 136 -12.08 21.34 4.22
CA ARG A 136 -11.21 22.23 5.01
C ARG A 136 -10.33 21.43 5.99
N GLY A 137 -10.92 20.45 6.68
CA GLY A 137 -10.17 19.55 7.56
C GLY A 137 -9.08 18.78 6.82
N LEU A 138 -9.38 18.26 5.63
CA LEU A 138 -8.41 17.58 4.79
C LEU A 138 -7.24 18.49 4.38
N GLU A 139 -7.53 19.72 3.91
CA GLU A 139 -6.49 20.66 3.50
C GLU A 139 -5.55 21.00 4.66
N VAL A 140 -6.09 21.31 5.83
CA VAL A 140 -5.31 21.56 7.06
C VAL A 140 -4.45 20.35 7.43
N ALA A 141 -5.02 19.13 7.38
CA ALA A 141 -4.29 17.92 7.70
C ALA A 141 -3.11 17.69 6.73
N VAL A 142 -3.34 17.82 5.42
CA VAL A 142 -2.27 17.64 4.41
C VAL A 142 -1.19 18.71 4.57
N GLU A 143 -1.57 19.98 4.74
CA GLU A 143 -0.61 21.08 4.91
C GLU A 143 0.27 20.91 6.16
N ALA A 144 -0.27 20.32 7.22
CA ALA A 144 0.51 19.99 8.41
C ALA A 144 1.52 18.85 8.20
N LEU A 145 1.28 17.95 7.24
CA LEU A 145 2.16 16.84 6.92
C LEU A 145 3.29 17.20 5.94
N LEU A 146 3.07 18.15 5.04
CA LEU A 146 4.05 18.53 4.02
C LEU A 146 5.43 18.88 4.60
N PRO A 147 5.56 19.68 5.67
CA PRO A 147 6.87 20.00 6.25
C PRO A 147 7.60 18.81 6.89
N LEU A 148 6.86 17.73 7.21
CA LEU A 148 7.41 16.51 7.81
C LEU A 148 7.94 15.53 6.77
N ALA A 149 7.55 15.71 5.50
CA ALA A 149 7.86 14.79 4.42
C ALA A 149 9.20 15.17 3.76
N PRO A 150 10.26 14.34 3.90
CA PRO A 150 11.48 14.52 3.11
C PRO A 150 11.20 14.19 1.64
N GLU A 151 12.14 14.51 0.73
CA GLU A 151 12.03 14.28 -0.71
C GLU A 151 11.54 12.86 -1.09
N ARG A 152 11.85 11.86 -0.26
CA ARG A 152 11.50 10.46 -0.51
C ARG A 152 10.08 10.07 -0.09
N VAL A 153 9.35 10.95 0.61
CA VAL A 153 7.97 10.72 1.06
C VAL A 153 7.06 11.78 0.46
N ARG A 154 6.10 11.36 -0.34
CA ARG A 154 5.09 12.27 -0.90
C ARG A 154 3.84 12.23 -0.05
N ILE A 155 3.17 13.37 0.09
CA ILE A 155 1.85 13.44 0.72
C ILE A 155 0.79 13.51 -0.39
N GLY A 156 -0.19 12.62 -0.29
CA GLY A 156 -1.34 12.54 -1.20
C GLY A 156 -2.66 12.68 -0.46
N VAL A 157 -3.74 12.51 -1.19
CA VAL A 157 -5.12 12.59 -0.71
C VAL A 157 -5.87 11.32 -1.05
N SER A 158 -6.60 10.77 -0.09
CA SER A 158 -7.51 9.63 -0.29
C SER A 158 -8.95 10.00 0.11
N PRO A 159 -9.82 10.36 -0.84
CA PRO A 159 -11.26 10.26 -0.61
C PRO A 159 -11.59 8.78 -0.40
N HIS A 160 -11.86 8.36 0.84
CA HIS A 160 -11.73 6.97 1.28
C HIS A 160 -12.39 5.93 0.36
N ALA A 161 -13.72 5.98 0.20
CA ALA A 161 -14.47 5.00 -0.60
C ALA A 161 -15.87 5.51 -0.96
N PRO A 162 -16.56 4.95 -1.99
CA PRO A 162 -17.90 5.35 -2.40
C PRO A 162 -18.97 5.28 -1.32
N TYR A 163 -18.80 4.39 -0.32
CA TYR A 163 -19.72 4.25 0.81
C TYR A 163 -19.45 5.20 1.98
N SER A 164 -18.37 5.95 1.95
CA SER A 164 -17.94 6.83 3.06
C SER A 164 -17.66 8.27 2.63
N VAL A 165 -17.83 8.60 1.35
CA VAL A 165 -17.58 9.93 0.79
C VAL A 165 -18.77 10.32 -0.09
N SER A 166 -19.29 11.54 0.11
CA SER A 166 -20.31 12.12 -0.75
C SER A 166 -19.70 12.59 -2.09
N GLU A 167 -20.51 12.64 -3.16
CA GLU A 167 -20.02 13.07 -4.47
C GLU A 167 -19.49 14.53 -4.47
N PRO A 168 -20.11 15.50 -3.79
CA PRO A 168 -19.55 16.84 -3.67
C PRO A 168 -18.16 16.84 -3.02
N LEU A 169 -17.97 16.06 -1.94
CA LEU A 169 -16.66 15.94 -1.29
C LEU A 169 -15.63 15.29 -2.20
N LEU A 170 -16.00 14.20 -2.91
CA LEU A 170 -15.10 13.55 -3.87
C LEU A 170 -14.62 14.52 -4.96
N ARG A 171 -15.55 15.27 -5.57
CA ARG A 171 -15.21 16.27 -6.60
C ARG A 171 -14.29 17.35 -6.05
N SER A 172 -14.62 17.89 -4.90
CA SER A 172 -13.86 19.00 -4.29
C SER A 172 -12.49 18.56 -3.83
N ALA A 173 -12.37 17.39 -3.17
CA ALA A 173 -11.07 16.85 -2.73
C ALA A 173 -10.17 16.48 -3.93
N THR A 174 -10.73 15.88 -4.97
CA THR A 174 -10.01 15.61 -6.22
C THR A 174 -9.52 16.89 -6.89
N GLY A 175 -10.39 17.89 -6.99
CA GLY A 175 -10.03 19.19 -7.57
C GLY A 175 -8.94 19.91 -6.75
N LEU A 176 -9.02 19.86 -5.42
CA LEU A 176 -7.99 20.41 -4.54
C LEU A 176 -6.65 19.70 -4.76
N ALA A 177 -6.62 18.36 -4.69
CA ALA A 177 -5.42 17.56 -4.86
C ALA A 177 -4.72 17.87 -6.20
N ARG A 178 -5.46 17.93 -7.31
CA ARG A 178 -4.91 18.26 -8.63
C ARG A 178 -4.36 19.67 -8.73
N ARG A 179 -5.05 20.66 -8.17
CA ARG A 179 -4.52 22.04 -8.13
C ARG A 179 -3.22 22.15 -7.34
N ARG A 180 -3.05 21.32 -6.32
CA ARG A 180 -1.86 21.29 -5.45
C ARG A 180 -0.78 20.31 -5.94
N GLY A 181 -1.05 19.50 -6.98
CA GLY A 181 -0.14 18.45 -7.45
C GLY A 181 0.02 17.27 -6.47
N TRP A 182 -0.96 17.02 -5.61
CA TRP A 182 -0.98 15.89 -4.68
C TRP A 182 -1.52 14.64 -5.37
N PRO A 183 -0.85 13.48 -5.23
CA PRO A 183 -1.36 12.22 -5.77
C PRO A 183 -2.65 11.78 -5.06
N LEU A 184 -3.47 11.03 -5.78
CA LEU A 184 -4.77 10.56 -5.33
C LEU A 184 -4.79 9.04 -5.14
N ALA A 185 -5.52 8.57 -4.12
CA ALA A 185 -5.88 7.17 -3.97
C ALA A 185 -7.34 7.02 -3.50
N MET A 186 -7.97 5.88 -3.75
CA MET A 186 -9.32 5.60 -3.31
C MET A 186 -9.59 4.09 -3.31
N HIS A 187 -10.21 3.56 -2.26
CA HIS A 187 -10.80 2.22 -2.29
C HIS A 187 -11.98 2.26 -3.26
N LEU A 188 -11.89 1.50 -4.33
CA LEU A 188 -12.84 1.60 -5.44
C LEU A 188 -13.22 0.22 -5.97
N ALA A 189 -14.52 0.00 -6.11
CA ALA A 189 -15.06 -1.27 -6.59
C ALA A 189 -14.55 -2.47 -5.76
N GLU A 190 -14.48 -2.28 -4.45
CA GLU A 190 -13.87 -3.22 -3.52
C GLU A 190 -14.76 -4.42 -3.21
N SER A 191 -16.07 -4.21 -3.13
CA SER A 191 -17.00 -5.26 -2.71
C SER A 191 -18.35 -5.23 -3.44
N PRO A 192 -19.06 -6.38 -3.50
CA PRO A 192 -20.42 -6.42 -4.00
C PRO A 192 -21.37 -5.50 -3.22
N GLU A 193 -21.13 -5.27 -1.93
CA GLU A 193 -21.96 -4.38 -1.11
C GLU A 193 -21.76 -2.91 -1.47
N GLU A 194 -20.55 -2.52 -1.86
CA GLU A 194 -20.27 -1.19 -2.42
C GLU A 194 -20.96 -1.01 -3.77
N ASP A 195 -20.85 -2.00 -4.67
CA ASP A 195 -21.50 -1.97 -5.98
C ASP A 195 -23.01 -1.82 -5.85
N ARG A 196 -23.65 -2.57 -4.94
CA ARG A 196 -25.08 -2.44 -4.61
C ARG A 196 -25.46 -1.05 -4.14
N LEU A 197 -24.68 -0.47 -3.22
CA LEU A 197 -24.92 0.90 -2.75
C LEU A 197 -24.90 1.88 -3.92
N VAL A 198 -23.89 1.80 -4.76
CA VAL A 198 -23.70 2.77 -5.85
C VAL A 198 -24.74 2.57 -6.95
N ARG A 199 -24.98 1.34 -7.41
CA ARG A 199 -25.94 1.06 -8.48
C ARG A 199 -27.37 1.27 -8.05
N HIS A 200 -27.74 0.72 -6.87
CA HIS A 200 -29.14 0.55 -6.49
C HIS A 200 -29.54 1.37 -5.26
N GLY A 201 -28.60 1.95 -4.54
CA GLY A 201 -28.87 2.69 -3.30
C GLY A 201 -29.40 1.78 -2.20
N ASP A 202 -29.05 0.49 -2.20
CA ASP A 202 -29.51 -0.49 -1.23
C ASP A 202 -28.36 -1.27 -0.59
N GLY A 203 -28.70 -2.25 0.26
CA GLY A 203 -27.74 -3.10 0.94
C GLY A 203 -27.19 -2.51 2.24
N PRO A 204 -26.23 -3.24 2.88
CA PRO A 204 -25.78 -2.95 4.25
C PRO A 204 -25.19 -1.54 4.45
N PHE A 205 -24.46 -1.04 3.46
CA PHE A 205 -23.91 0.33 3.52
C PHE A 205 -25.02 1.38 3.42
N ALA A 206 -26.01 1.18 2.53
CA ALA A 206 -27.17 2.08 2.42
C ALA A 206 -27.96 2.13 3.72
N GLU A 207 -28.20 0.98 4.34
CA GLU A 207 -28.88 0.88 5.64
C GLU A 207 -28.12 1.59 6.74
N ALA A 208 -26.78 1.44 6.77
CA ALA A 208 -25.93 2.12 7.75
C ALA A 208 -25.96 3.64 7.59
N LEU A 209 -25.99 4.16 6.37
CA LEU A 209 -26.12 5.58 6.07
C LEU A 209 -27.50 6.11 6.51
N ARG A 210 -28.57 5.40 6.15
CA ARG A 210 -29.95 5.78 6.53
C ARG A 210 -30.13 5.82 8.05
N ARG A 211 -29.55 4.87 8.81
CA ARG A 211 -29.57 4.90 10.29
C ARG A 211 -28.92 6.15 10.87
N ARG A 212 -28.00 6.78 10.13
CA ARG A 212 -27.35 8.04 10.49
C ARG A 212 -28.09 9.28 9.98
N GLY A 213 -29.28 9.09 9.38
CA GLY A 213 -30.06 10.20 8.80
C GLY A 213 -29.55 10.69 7.44
N ILE A 214 -28.63 9.97 6.81
CA ILE A 214 -28.04 10.36 5.52
C ILE A 214 -28.91 9.79 4.40
N ALA A 215 -29.37 10.66 3.50
CA ALA A 215 -30.13 10.25 2.32
C ALA A 215 -29.26 9.42 1.35
N VAL A 216 -29.82 8.33 0.87
CA VAL A 216 -29.16 7.44 -0.09
C VAL A 216 -29.98 7.37 -1.36
N THR A 217 -29.37 7.74 -2.48
CA THR A 217 -29.94 7.68 -3.82
C THR A 217 -29.14 6.73 -4.69
N ALA A 218 -29.82 5.87 -5.46
CA ALA A 218 -29.19 5.06 -6.49
C ALA A 218 -28.51 5.95 -7.54
N ARG A 219 -27.26 5.61 -7.89
CA ARG A 219 -26.51 6.35 -8.93
C ARG A 219 -26.63 5.69 -10.31
N SER A 220 -27.23 4.50 -10.37
CA SER A 220 -27.52 3.72 -11.58
C SER A 220 -26.28 3.52 -12.48
N CYS A 221 -25.11 3.37 -11.86
CA CYS A 221 -23.83 3.10 -12.54
C CYS A 221 -22.88 2.35 -11.60
N SER A 222 -21.80 1.79 -12.14
CA SER A 222 -20.77 1.15 -11.33
C SER A 222 -20.00 2.15 -10.46
N PRO A 223 -19.29 1.69 -9.40
CA PRO A 223 -18.38 2.54 -8.63
C PRO A 223 -17.32 3.24 -9.49
N VAL A 224 -16.73 2.53 -10.46
CA VAL A 224 -15.74 3.09 -11.38
C VAL A 224 -16.34 4.18 -12.27
N ALA A 225 -17.51 3.93 -12.85
CA ALA A 225 -18.21 4.93 -13.67
C ALA A 225 -18.62 6.16 -12.84
N TRP A 226 -19.02 5.98 -11.58
CA TRP A 226 -19.28 7.09 -10.66
C TRP A 226 -18.02 7.91 -10.36
N ALA A 227 -16.92 7.25 -10.05
CA ALA A 227 -15.64 7.92 -9.81
C ALA A 227 -15.15 8.68 -11.05
N ALA A 228 -15.33 8.11 -12.25
CA ALA A 228 -15.04 8.77 -13.52
C ALA A 228 -15.87 10.05 -13.70
N ARG A 229 -17.20 9.98 -13.50
CA ARG A 229 -18.11 11.14 -13.58
C ARG A 229 -17.78 12.22 -12.55
N ALA A 230 -17.31 11.82 -11.36
CA ALA A 230 -16.83 12.74 -10.33
C ALA A 230 -15.47 13.35 -10.66
N GLY A 231 -14.80 12.89 -11.72
CA GLY A 231 -13.51 13.40 -12.18
C GLY A 231 -12.32 12.83 -11.39
N PHE A 232 -12.50 11.74 -10.61
CA PHE A 232 -11.42 11.15 -9.80
C PHE A 232 -10.35 10.44 -10.65
N LEU A 233 -10.75 9.70 -11.69
CA LEU A 233 -9.82 8.91 -12.49
C LEU A 233 -8.82 9.77 -13.24
N GLY A 234 -7.57 9.31 -13.32
CA GLY A 234 -6.47 9.98 -14.00
C GLY A 234 -5.14 9.29 -13.76
N PRO A 235 -4.06 9.73 -14.45
CA PRO A 235 -2.72 9.18 -14.29
C PRO A 235 -2.07 9.50 -12.93
N ASP A 236 -2.68 10.41 -12.18
CA ASP A 236 -2.33 10.83 -10.82
C ASP A 236 -3.11 10.06 -9.73
N ALA A 237 -3.98 9.14 -10.15
CA ALA A 237 -4.90 8.41 -9.26
C ALA A 237 -4.57 6.91 -9.20
N LEU A 238 -4.67 6.36 -7.98
CA LEU A 238 -4.57 4.95 -7.66
C LEU A 238 -5.95 4.42 -7.24
N ALA A 239 -6.52 3.51 -8.03
CA ALA A 239 -7.71 2.76 -7.66
C ALA A 239 -7.31 1.51 -6.88
N ILE A 240 -7.79 1.36 -5.64
CA ILE A 240 -7.41 0.25 -4.77
C ILE A 240 -8.49 -0.83 -4.87
N HIS A 241 -8.09 -2.10 -4.94
CA HIS A 241 -8.86 -3.34 -5.04
C HIS A 241 -9.46 -3.64 -6.43
N CYS A 242 -10.37 -2.84 -6.94
CA CYS A 242 -11.06 -3.04 -8.23
C CYS A 242 -11.69 -4.43 -8.42
N VAL A 243 -12.21 -5.04 -7.34
CA VAL A 243 -12.77 -6.42 -7.35
C VAL A 243 -13.99 -6.53 -8.25
N THR A 244 -14.90 -5.55 -8.21
CA THR A 244 -16.13 -5.53 -8.98
C THR A 244 -16.02 -4.73 -10.28
N ALA A 245 -14.81 -4.31 -10.66
CA ALA A 245 -14.55 -3.62 -11.92
C ALA A 245 -14.48 -4.61 -13.08
N GLU A 246 -15.52 -4.69 -13.87
CA GLU A 246 -15.68 -5.61 -15.00
C GLU A 246 -15.78 -4.87 -16.33
N GLY A 247 -15.44 -5.54 -17.45
CA GLY A 247 -15.71 -5.08 -18.80
C GLY A 247 -15.44 -3.58 -19.03
N ASP A 248 -16.49 -2.78 -19.14
CA ASP A 248 -16.43 -1.34 -19.41
C ASP A 248 -15.73 -0.54 -18.31
N ASP A 249 -15.74 -1.01 -17.07
CA ASP A 249 -15.05 -0.37 -15.96
C ASP A 249 -13.53 -0.48 -16.14
N ALA A 250 -13.03 -1.67 -16.51
CA ALA A 250 -11.62 -1.86 -16.80
C ALA A 250 -11.16 -1.02 -18.01
N VAL A 251 -11.99 -0.93 -19.06
CA VAL A 251 -11.74 -0.03 -20.20
C VAL A 251 -11.71 1.43 -19.75
N THR A 252 -12.60 1.82 -18.83
CA THR A 252 -12.62 3.18 -18.28
C THR A 252 -11.37 3.50 -17.48
N LEU A 253 -10.91 2.61 -16.61
CA LEU A 253 -9.64 2.75 -15.89
C LEU A 253 -8.46 2.90 -16.86
N ALA A 254 -8.38 2.07 -17.90
CA ALA A 254 -7.33 2.12 -18.91
C ALA A 254 -7.33 3.46 -19.68
N ARG A 255 -8.51 3.94 -20.13
CA ARG A 255 -8.64 5.21 -20.84
C ARG A 255 -8.19 6.42 -20.02
N HIS A 256 -8.33 6.37 -18.71
CA HIS A 256 -7.88 7.42 -17.80
C HIS A 256 -6.44 7.22 -17.32
N ALA A 257 -5.75 6.15 -17.74
CA ALA A 257 -4.42 5.78 -17.26
C ALA A 257 -4.35 5.64 -15.73
N THR A 258 -5.46 5.26 -15.09
CA THR A 258 -5.54 5.08 -13.64
C THR A 258 -4.86 3.79 -13.24
N ALA A 259 -3.90 3.86 -12.31
CA ALA A 259 -3.21 2.69 -11.78
C ALA A 259 -4.07 1.92 -10.79
N VAL A 260 -3.76 0.63 -10.61
CA VAL A 260 -4.50 -0.26 -9.70
C VAL A 260 -3.56 -0.85 -8.63
N ALA A 261 -3.96 -0.75 -7.37
CA ALA A 261 -3.38 -1.51 -6.26
C ALA A 261 -4.16 -2.82 -6.08
N TYR A 262 -3.52 -3.94 -6.39
CA TYR A 262 -4.11 -5.26 -6.34
C TYR A 262 -3.81 -5.93 -4.99
N CYS A 263 -4.84 -6.22 -4.18
CA CYS A 263 -4.71 -6.73 -2.82
C CYS A 263 -5.39 -8.11 -2.66
N PRO A 264 -4.87 -9.17 -3.29
CA PRO A 264 -5.58 -10.44 -3.41
C PRO A 264 -5.84 -11.14 -2.07
N TRP A 265 -4.93 -11.06 -1.11
CA TRP A 265 -5.11 -11.72 0.19
C TRP A 265 -6.24 -11.07 0.99
N SER A 266 -6.24 -9.76 1.13
CA SER A 266 -7.30 -9.02 1.82
C SER A 266 -8.67 -9.29 1.19
N ASN A 267 -8.76 -9.20 -0.15
CA ASN A 267 -9.98 -9.47 -0.88
C ASN A 267 -10.52 -10.89 -0.61
N ALA A 268 -9.63 -11.89 -0.52
CA ALA A 268 -10.01 -13.27 -0.22
C ALA A 268 -10.47 -13.44 1.24
N VAL A 269 -9.73 -12.87 2.20
CA VAL A 269 -10.08 -12.95 3.63
C VAL A 269 -11.41 -12.28 3.94
N LEU A 270 -11.66 -11.12 3.33
CA LEU A 270 -12.90 -10.35 3.49
C LEU A 270 -14.05 -10.89 2.63
N ARG A 271 -13.76 -11.88 1.77
CA ARG A 271 -14.73 -12.51 0.87
C ARG A 271 -15.36 -11.52 -0.12
N ASN A 272 -14.60 -10.50 -0.51
CA ASN A 272 -15.04 -9.47 -1.46
C ASN A 272 -15.08 -10.00 -2.89
N GLY A 273 -14.31 -11.04 -3.19
CA GLY A 273 -14.14 -11.58 -4.53
C GLY A 273 -12.71 -11.41 -5.05
N ARG A 274 -12.57 -11.33 -6.36
CA ARG A 274 -11.26 -11.25 -7.03
C ARG A 274 -11.36 -10.35 -8.25
N ALA A 275 -10.50 -9.33 -8.33
CA ALA A 275 -10.39 -8.51 -9.54
C ALA A 275 -9.89 -9.36 -10.73
N ASP A 276 -10.38 -9.06 -11.93
CA ASP A 276 -9.92 -9.72 -13.17
C ASP A 276 -8.54 -9.19 -13.59
N LEU A 277 -7.51 -9.72 -12.94
CA LEU A 277 -6.12 -9.35 -13.19
C LEU A 277 -5.73 -9.57 -14.66
N ALA A 278 -6.26 -10.61 -15.31
CA ALA A 278 -5.98 -10.90 -16.71
C ALA A 278 -6.53 -9.82 -17.64
N LEU A 279 -7.75 -9.34 -17.38
CA LEU A 279 -8.35 -8.24 -18.13
C LEU A 279 -7.58 -6.93 -17.91
N LEU A 280 -7.31 -6.57 -16.65
CA LEU A 280 -6.57 -5.35 -16.32
C LEU A 280 -5.20 -5.31 -17.02
N ARG A 281 -4.48 -6.44 -17.03
CA ARG A 281 -3.20 -6.56 -17.74
C ARG A 281 -3.33 -6.45 -19.25
N ARG A 282 -4.32 -7.13 -19.86
CA ARG A 282 -4.55 -7.03 -21.32
C ARG A 282 -4.83 -5.62 -21.78
N LEU A 283 -5.45 -4.81 -20.94
CA LEU A 283 -5.73 -3.40 -21.22
C LEU A 283 -4.56 -2.47 -20.92
N GLY A 284 -3.40 -3.01 -20.49
CA GLY A 284 -2.18 -2.24 -20.23
C GLY A 284 -2.26 -1.35 -18.97
N ILE A 285 -3.17 -1.65 -18.05
CA ILE A 285 -3.27 -0.91 -16.79
C ILE A 285 -2.01 -1.16 -15.95
N THR A 286 -1.46 -0.09 -15.38
CA THR A 286 -0.35 -0.18 -14.42
C THR A 286 -0.86 -0.78 -13.12
N ILE A 287 -0.25 -1.91 -12.70
CA ILE A 287 -0.70 -2.66 -11.52
C ILE A 287 0.48 -2.88 -10.58
N GLY A 288 0.24 -2.65 -9.30
CA GLY A 288 1.14 -3.04 -8.23
C GLY A 288 0.43 -3.89 -7.17
N ALA A 289 1.18 -4.78 -6.51
CA ALA A 289 0.65 -5.55 -5.39
C ALA A 289 0.62 -4.71 -4.11
N GLY A 290 -0.45 -4.84 -3.34
CA GLY A 290 -0.64 -4.21 -2.04
C GLY A 290 -1.03 -5.23 -0.97
N THR A 291 -0.59 -5.04 0.26
CA THR A 291 -0.90 -5.96 1.37
C THR A 291 -2.20 -5.61 2.09
N ASP A 292 -2.69 -4.40 1.90
CA ASP A 292 -3.79 -3.82 2.66
C ASP A 292 -3.51 -3.78 4.18
N SER A 293 -4.55 -3.63 4.99
CA SER A 293 -4.45 -3.63 6.44
C SER A 293 -4.05 -4.99 7.01
N VAL A 294 -3.12 -5.00 7.96
CA VAL A 294 -2.82 -6.21 8.74
C VAL A 294 -4.02 -6.71 9.56
N ALA A 295 -5.03 -5.88 9.78
CA ALA A 295 -6.29 -6.30 10.41
C ALA A 295 -7.08 -7.27 9.54
N ALA A 296 -6.93 -7.20 8.20
CA ALA A 296 -7.44 -8.19 7.25
C ALA A 296 -6.36 -9.22 6.88
N GLY A 297 -5.17 -8.74 6.51
CA GLY A 297 -4.11 -9.55 5.91
C GLY A 297 -3.20 -10.30 6.88
N GLY A 298 -3.15 -9.91 8.15
CA GLY A 298 -2.31 -10.54 9.16
C GLY A 298 -0.82 -10.13 9.13
N GLY A 299 -0.25 -9.74 7.98
CA GLY A 299 1.16 -9.34 7.85
C GLY A 299 1.46 -8.63 6.54
N LEU A 300 2.59 -7.91 6.51
CA LEU A 300 3.08 -7.20 5.33
C LEU A 300 3.97 -8.15 4.49
N ASP A 301 3.35 -9.00 3.69
CA ASP A 301 4.02 -10.05 2.90
C ASP A 301 3.68 -9.93 1.41
N LEU A 302 4.50 -9.19 0.67
CA LEU A 302 4.35 -9.04 -0.79
C LEU A 302 4.66 -10.32 -1.56
N PHE A 303 5.50 -11.21 -1.04
CA PHE A 303 5.74 -12.51 -1.68
C PHE A 303 4.47 -13.35 -1.72
N ARG A 304 3.66 -13.31 -0.66
CA ARG A 304 2.34 -13.95 -0.65
C ARG A 304 1.40 -13.30 -1.67
N GLU A 305 1.36 -11.98 -1.74
CA GLU A 305 0.46 -11.25 -2.66
C GLU A 305 0.75 -11.58 -4.12
N ILE A 306 2.03 -11.61 -4.54
CA ILE A 306 2.38 -11.94 -5.92
C ILE A 306 2.09 -13.41 -6.26
N ARG A 307 2.20 -14.34 -5.32
CA ARG A 307 1.79 -15.74 -5.54
C ARG A 307 0.29 -15.88 -5.73
N LEU A 308 -0.49 -15.15 -4.94
CA LEU A 308 -1.95 -15.13 -5.12
C LEU A 308 -2.36 -14.47 -6.45
N ALA A 309 -1.61 -13.47 -6.92
CA ALA A 309 -1.81 -12.91 -8.24
C ALA A 309 -1.58 -13.96 -9.35
N ALA A 310 -0.56 -14.80 -9.21
CA ALA A 310 -0.28 -15.89 -10.15
C ALA A 310 -1.36 -16.98 -10.17
N LEU A 311 -2.08 -17.19 -9.05
CA LEU A 311 -3.25 -18.06 -9.02
C LEU A 311 -4.47 -17.46 -9.74
N ALA A 312 -4.52 -16.14 -9.85
CA ALA A 312 -5.59 -15.42 -10.52
C ALA A 312 -5.40 -15.30 -12.04
N CYS A 313 -4.14 -15.26 -12.48
CA CYS A 313 -3.74 -15.06 -13.87
C CYS A 313 -2.37 -15.70 -14.09
N PRO A 314 -2.13 -16.47 -15.18
CA PRO A 314 -0.82 -16.99 -15.49
C PRO A 314 0.21 -15.86 -15.58
N LEU A 315 1.24 -15.93 -14.75
CA LEU A 315 2.33 -14.97 -14.65
C LEU A 315 3.67 -15.72 -14.67
N THR A 316 4.62 -15.20 -15.40
CA THR A 316 6.02 -15.63 -15.27
C THR A 316 6.60 -15.15 -13.93
N PRO A 317 7.64 -15.78 -13.38
CA PRO A 317 8.31 -15.32 -12.15
C PRO A 317 8.69 -13.83 -12.20
N ARG A 318 9.23 -13.38 -13.34
CA ARG A 318 9.57 -11.97 -13.56
C ARG A 318 8.36 -11.04 -13.51
N GLU A 319 7.23 -11.43 -14.08
CA GLU A 319 5.99 -10.65 -14.03
C GLU A 319 5.44 -10.58 -12.60
N MET A 320 5.54 -11.68 -11.83
CA MET A 320 5.17 -11.70 -10.41
C MET A 320 6.01 -10.70 -9.63
N LEU A 321 7.35 -10.76 -9.76
CA LEU A 321 8.25 -9.82 -9.07
C LEU A 321 8.01 -8.37 -9.48
N ARG A 322 7.66 -8.09 -10.74
CA ARG A 322 7.32 -6.75 -11.20
C ARG A 322 6.09 -6.16 -10.50
N LEU A 323 5.11 -6.98 -10.09
CA LEU A 323 3.96 -6.50 -9.31
C LEU A 323 4.36 -5.93 -7.94
N ALA A 324 5.49 -6.38 -7.38
CA ALA A 324 6.01 -5.91 -6.09
C ALA A 324 7.26 -5.01 -6.23
N THR A 325 7.64 -4.61 -7.44
CA THR A 325 8.82 -3.78 -7.72
C THR A 325 8.49 -2.68 -8.73
N ALA A 326 8.97 -2.77 -9.96
CA ALA A 326 8.81 -1.72 -10.97
C ALA A 326 7.35 -1.37 -11.30
N GLY A 327 6.44 -2.36 -11.35
CA GLY A 327 5.01 -2.12 -11.57
C GLY A 327 4.38 -1.36 -10.41
N ALA A 328 4.71 -1.75 -9.18
CA ALA A 328 4.24 -1.07 -7.97
C ALA A 328 4.81 0.36 -7.84
N ALA A 329 6.10 0.54 -8.14
CA ALA A 329 6.71 1.87 -8.15
C ALA A 329 6.06 2.79 -9.19
N ALA A 330 5.78 2.27 -10.38
CA ALA A 330 5.05 3.00 -11.42
C ALA A 330 3.62 3.35 -10.99
N ALA A 331 2.90 2.44 -10.33
CA ALA A 331 1.55 2.68 -9.81
C ALA A 331 1.50 3.80 -8.76
N LEU A 332 2.56 3.95 -7.96
CA LEU A 332 2.70 5.03 -6.98
C LEU A 332 3.37 6.30 -7.54
N GLY A 333 3.82 6.30 -8.79
CA GLY A 333 4.56 7.41 -9.38
C GLY A 333 5.91 7.68 -8.69
N LEU A 334 6.59 6.63 -8.19
CA LEU A 334 7.89 6.70 -7.50
C LEU A 334 9.04 6.50 -8.50
N ALA A 335 9.47 7.57 -9.12
CA ALA A 335 10.55 7.54 -10.10
C ALA A 335 11.87 7.01 -9.50
N GLY A 336 12.50 6.06 -10.20
CA GLY A 336 13.77 5.45 -9.80
C GLY A 336 13.68 4.43 -8.68
N ALA A 337 12.49 4.12 -8.14
CA ALA A 337 12.26 3.01 -7.23
C ALA A 337 11.88 1.72 -7.97
N GLY A 338 12.05 0.56 -7.34
CA GLY A 338 11.64 -0.75 -7.89
C GLY A 338 12.49 -1.25 -9.06
N VAL A 339 13.64 -0.65 -9.34
CA VAL A 339 14.60 -1.05 -10.36
C VAL A 339 16.04 -0.91 -9.86
N LEU A 340 17.00 -1.66 -10.44
CA LEU A 340 18.43 -1.61 -10.12
C LEU A 340 19.23 -1.14 -11.34
N GLU A 341 18.88 0.02 -11.87
CA GLU A 341 19.52 0.63 -13.04
C GLU A 341 20.41 1.81 -12.62
N PRO A 342 21.46 2.15 -13.38
CA PRO A 342 22.26 3.35 -13.11
C PRO A 342 21.38 4.60 -12.98
N GLY A 343 21.57 5.36 -11.91
CA GLY A 343 20.77 6.54 -11.56
C GLY A 343 19.49 6.25 -10.77
N ALA A 344 19.03 5.00 -10.68
CA ALA A 344 17.91 4.61 -9.80
C ALA A 344 18.31 4.71 -8.33
N TRP A 345 17.32 4.69 -7.44
CA TRP A 345 17.60 4.64 -6.01
C TRP A 345 18.21 3.29 -5.61
N GLY A 346 19.17 3.32 -4.71
CA GLY A 346 19.75 2.14 -4.08
C GLY A 346 18.82 1.53 -3.03
N ASP A 347 17.55 1.36 -3.39
CA ASP A 347 16.56 0.65 -2.59
C ASP A 347 16.67 -0.83 -2.94
N VAL A 348 17.04 -1.66 -1.95
CA VAL A 348 17.47 -3.04 -2.17
C VAL A 348 16.80 -3.99 -1.19
N CYS A 349 16.38 -5.14 -1.67
CA CYS A 349 16.00 -6.31 -0.89
C CYS A 349 16.92 -7.48 -1.26
N VAL A 350 17.53 -8.13 -0.26
CA VAL A 350 18.36 -9.33 -0.47
C VAL A 350 17.65 -10.53 0.14
N VAL A 351 17.42 -11.55 -0.69
CA VAL A 351 16.82 -12.83 -0.30
C VAL A 351 17.92 -13.89 -0.26
N GLY A 352 18.16 -14.48 0.92
CA GLY A 352 19.16 -15.52 1.11
C GLY A 352 18.64 -16.90 0.69
N PHE A 353 19.49 -17.68 0.01
CA PHE A 353 19.16 -19.03 -0.48
C PHE A 353 19.64 -20.16 0.46
N GLY A 354 20.27 -19.83 1.56
CA GLY A 354 20.84 -20.81 2.48
C GLY A 354 19.84 -21.65 3.27
N ARG A 355 18.53 -21.50 3.07
CA ARG A 355 17.50 -22.16 3.90
C ARG A 355 16.32 -22.66 3.05
N GLY A 356 15.71 -23.77 3.54
CA GLY A 356 14.39 -24.23 3.11
C GLY A 356 14.26 -24.49 1.62
N ALA A 357 13.17 -24.05 1.05
CA ALA A 357 12.79 -24.30 -0.35
C ALA A 357 13.66 -23.55 -1.37
N LEU A 358 14.45 -22.57 -0.95
CA LEU A 358 15.30 -21.78 -1.84
C LEU A 358 16.68 -22.43 -2.06
N ALA A 359 17.07 -23.37 -1.20
CA ALA A 359 18.37 -24.05 -1.32
C ALA A 359 18.47 -24.85 -2.63
N ALA A 360 19.61 -24.68 -3.32
CA ALA A 360 19.90 -25.36 -4.59
C ALA A 360 18.89 -25.10 -5.73
N ALA A 361 18.24 -23.93 -5.72
CA ALA A 361 17.32 -23.55 -6.79
C ALA A 361 18.05 -23.37 -8.12
N ALA A 362 17.52 -23.95 -9.19
CA ALA A 362 18.11 -23.86 -10.53
C ALA A 362 17.87 -22.49 -11.18
N ASP A 363 16.73 -21.87 -10.90
CA ASP A 363 16.34 -20.54 -11.37
C ASP A 363 16.07 -19.59 -10.17
N PRO A 364 16.95 -18.60 -9.95
CA PRO A 364 16.78 -17.65 -8.86
C PRO A 364 15.50 -16.80 -8.93
N GLU A 365 15.04 -16.40 -10.13
CA GLU A 365 13.81 -15.63 -10.27
C GLU A 365 12.59 -16.49 -9.85
N GLU A 366 12.54 -17.74 -10.30
CA GLU A 366 11.49 -18.69 -9.93
C GLU A 366 11.52 -18.98 -8.42
N ALA A 367 12.69 -19.26 -7.86
CA ALA A 367 12.86 -19.52 -6.44
C ALA A 367 12.31 -18.37 -5.59
N VAL A 368 12.69 -17.14 -5.90
CA VAL A 368 12.21 -15.97 -5.16
C VAL A 368 10.71 -15.78 -5.34
N ALA A 369 10.19 -15.81 -6.56
CA ALA A 369 8.78 -15.54 -6.82
C ALA A 369 7.85 -16.58 -6.18
N LEU A 370 8.23 -17.87 -6.25
CA LEU A 370 7.38 -18.97 -5.78
C LEU A 370 7.70 -19.44 -4.36
N GLY A 371 8.95 -19.33 -3.91
CA GLY A 371 9.44 -19.93 -2.67
C GLY A 371 9.74 -18.95 -1.54
N ALA A 372 10.16 -17.72 -1.84
CA ALA A 372 10.59 -16.77 -0.81
C ALA A 372 9.45 -16.24 0.06
N GLY A 373 9.80 -15.84 1.27
CA GLY A 373 8.94 -15.13 2.19
C GLY A 373 9.71 -14.10 3.02
N PRO A 374 9.04 -13.34 3.90
CA PRO A 374 9.71 -12.37 4.76
C PRO A 374 10.86 -12.95 5.61
N ALA A 375 10.77 -14.23 6.00
CA ALA A 375 11.81 -14.90 6.78
C ALA A 375 13.11 -15.16 6.01
N ASP A 376 13.09 -15.08 4.69
CA ASP A 376 14.24 -15.29 3.81
C ASP A 376 14.94 -13.97 3.48
N VAL A 377 14.37 -12.81 3.90
CA VAL A 377 15.00 -11.50 3.70
C VAL A 377 16.17 -11.32 4.65
N ALA A 378 17.38 -11.35 4.08
CA ALA A 378 18.63 -11.21 4.82
C ALA A 378 19.00 -9.74 5.05
N PHE A 379 18.62 -8.84 4.11
CA PHE A 379 19.03 -7.45 4.15
C PHE A 379 18.04 -6.57 3.38
N THR A 380 17.82 -5.36 3.91
CA THR A 380 17.04 -4.31 3.22
C THR A 380 17.74 -2.99 3.38
N ALA A 381 17.87 -2.23 2.29
CA ALA A 381 18.39 -0.87 2.30
C ALA A 381 17.46 0.09 1.57
N VAL A 382 17.41 1.34 2.03
CA VAL A 382 16.74 2.47 1.39
C VAL A 382 17.77 3.53 1.04
N ALA A 383 17.88 3.89 -0.23
CA ALA A 383 18.91 4.79 -0.74
C ALA A 383 20.32 4.40 -0.24
N GLY A 384 20.64 3.11 -0.32
CA GLY A 384 21.92 2.55 0.13
C GLY A 384 22.11 2.46 1.64
N ARG A 385 21.18 2.95 2.46
CA ARG A 385 21.28 2.87 3.93
C ARG A 385 20.63 1.59 4.43
N PRO A 386 21.34 0.73 5.17
CA PRO A 386 20.75 -0.45 5.79
C PRO A 386 19.61 -0.06 6.74
N VAL A 387 18.42 -0.67 6.55
CA VAL A 387 17.24 -0.51 7.42
C VAL A 387 16.82 -1.83 8.06
N TRP A 388 17.28 -2.96 7.49
CA TRP A 388 17.18 -4.29 8.07
C TRP A 388 18.45 -5.06 7.77
N ARG A 389 19.10 -5.58 8.81
CA ARG A 389 20.35 -6.34 8.69
C ARG A 389 20.54 -7.22 9.92
N ASP A 390 21.04 -8.43 9.74
CA ASP A 390 21.41 -9.38 10.83
C ASP A 390 20.27 -9.64 11.82
N GLY A 391 19.02 -9.68 11.32
CA GLY A 391 17.81 -9.91 12.13
C GLY A 391 17.37 -8.72 12.98
N GLY A 392 17.85 -7.50 12.69
CA GLY A 392 17.53 -6.29 13.44
C GLY A 392 17.41 -5.03 12.56
N TRP A 393 16.99 -3.95 13.18
CA TRP A 393 16.86 -2.62 12.56
C TRP A 393 17.98 -1.71 13.07
N PRO A 394 18.97 -1.36 12.24
CA PRO A 394 20.08 -0.51 12.65
C PRO A 394 19.61 0.83 13.24
N GLY A 395 20.07 1.14 14.46
CA GLY A 395 19.75 2.41 15.14
C GLY A 395 18.34 2.50 15.74
N VAL A 396 17.57 1.40 15.75
CA VAL A 396 16.21 1.36 16.34
C VAL A 396 16.20 0.53 17.61
N ASP A 397 15.62 1.05 18.67
CA ASP A 397 15.31 0.27 19.89
C ASP A 397 14.04 -0.58 19.63
N ALA A 398 14.26 -1.78 19.11
CA ALA A 398 13.19 -2.72 18.75
C ALA A 398 12.34 -3.11 19.97
N ALA A 399 12.91 -3.16 21.18
CA ALA A 399 12.18 -3.49 22.39
C ALA A 399 11.19 -2.38 22.77
N ALA A 400 11.63 -1.12 22.71
CA ALA A 400 10.77 0.03 22.96
C ALA A 400 9.62 0.15 21.92
N GLU A 401 9.95 -0.02 20.63
CA GLU A 401 8.92 0.02 19.55
C GLU A 401 7.88 -1.10 19.73
N ARG A 402 8.34 -2.30 20.08
CA ARG A 402 7.46 -3.45 20.36
C ARG A 402 6.56 -3.19 21.56
N ALA A 403 7.12 -2.69 22.67
CA ALA A 403 6.34 -2.38 23.88
C ALA A 403 5.26 -1.32 23.60
N ALA A 404 5.56 -0.31 22.79
CA ALA A 404 4.60 0.71 22.37
C ALA A 404 3.46 0.12 21.54
N LEU A 405 3.76 -0.77 20.58
CA LEU A 405 2.76 -1.49 19.80
C LEU A 405 1.88 -2.39 20.68
N GLU A 406 2.48 -3.14 21.59
CA GLU A 406 1.77 -4.05 22.51
C GLU A 406 0.78 -3.28 23.41
N ALA A 407 1.18 -2.09 23.87
CA ALA A 407 0.31 -1.19 24.63
C ALA A 407 -0.87 -0.69 23.78
N ALA A 408 -0.64 -0.29 22.54
CA ALA A 408 -1.71 0.08 21.59
C ALA A 408 -2.67 -1.09 21.32
N ALA A 409 -2.14 -2.30 21.07
CA ALA A 409 -2.92 -3.50 20.85
C ALA A 409 -3.73 -3.91 22.09
N ALA A 410 -3.21 -3.68 23.30
CA ALA A 410 -3.94 -3.95 24.55
C ALA A 410 -5.17 -3.02 24.68
N ARG A 411 -5.03 -1.71 24.35
CA ARG A 411 -6.17 -0.78 24.30
C ARG A 411 -7.23 -1.21 23.30
N SER A 412 -6.81 -1.60 22.10
CA SER A 412 -7.73 -2.10 21.07
C SER A 412 -8.47 -3.36 21.51
N ARG A 413 -7.77 -4.29 22.18
CA ARG A 413 -8.40 -5.52 22.74
C ARG A 413 -9.45 -5.20 23.81
N ALA A 414 -9.20 -4.22 24.66
CA ALA A 414 -10.16 -3.79 25.68
C ALA A 414 -11.45 -3.18 25.09
N ALA A 415 -11.39 -2.68 23.84
CA ALA A 415 -12.54 -2.10 23.10
C ALA A 415 -13.21 -3.12 22.14
N ALA A 416 -12.66 -4.31 21.99
CA ALA A 416 -13.14 -5.33 21.04
C ALA A 416 -14.39 -6.07 21.56
#